data_00cb8d651341035b65913b608654a859
#
_entry.id   00cb8d651341035b65913b608654a859
#
_cell.length_a   1.000
_cell.length_b   1.000
_cell.length_c   1.000
_cell.angle_alpha   90.00
_cell.angle_beta   90.00
_cell.angle_gamma   90.00
#
_symmetry.space_group_name_H-M   'P 1'
#
loop_
_entity.id
_entity.type
_entity.pdbx_description
1 polymer ?
#
loop_
_entity_poly.entity_id
_entity_poly.type
_entity_poly.pdbx_seq_one_letter_code
_entity_poly.pdbx_strand_id
1 'polypeptide(L)' 'MVVSIKELMDIAKRTADKSDVKYKVSCILIDESGDIVTTGYNHHSNRSKRLGRNTVHAECDALSKVRKP' A
#
# COMPACT_ATOMS: atom_id res chain seq x y z
N MET A 1 1.39 -17.62 11.18
CA MET A 1 2.54 -17.07 11.92
C MET A 1 2.31 -15.59 12.14
N VAL A 2 2.53 -15.10 13.34
CA VAL A 2 2.30 -13.69 13.66
C VAL A 2 3.54 -12.88 13.33
N VAL A 3 3.35 -11.82 12.56
CA VAL A 3 4.45 -10.92 12.18
C VAL A 3 4.67 -9.94 13.34
N SER A 4 5.92 -9.71 13.72
CA SER A 4 6.24 -8.79 14.79
C SER A 4 6.00 -7.33 14.34
N ILE A 5 5.83 -6.44 15.31
CA ILE A 5 5.65 -5.01 15.02
C ILE A 5 6.85 -4.47 14.25
N LYS A 6 8.05 -4.90 14.63
CA LYS A 6 9.28 -4.47 13.95
C LYS A 6 9.27 -4.87 12.48
N GLU A 7 8.86 -6.09 12.19
CA GLU A 7 8.75 -6.58 10.82
C GLU A 7 7.71 -5.79 10.03
N LEU A 8 6.57 -5.50 10.65
CA LEU A 8 5.52 -4.71 10.00
C LEU A 8 6.04 -3.31 9.65
N MET A 9 6.79 -2.70 10.55
CA MET A 9 7.34 -1.38 10.29
C MET A 9 8.37 -1.39 9.17
N ASP A 10 9.20 -2.42 9.12
CA ASP A 10 10.18 -2.57 8.04
C ASP A 10 9.49 -2.75 6.69
N ILE A 11 8.44 -3.57 6.66
CA ILE A 11 7.66 -3.79 5.44
C ILE A 11 6.97 -2.50 5.02
N ALA A 12 6.36 -1.79 5.97
CA ALA A 12 5.69 -0.53 5.70
C ALA A 12 6.64 0.49 5.09
N LYS A 13 7.84 0.59 5.65
CA LYS A 13 8.84 1.54 5.18
C LYS A 13 9.29 1.20 3.75
N ARG A 14 9.60 -0.07 3.50
CA ARG A 14 10.01 -0.51 2.17
C ARG A 14 8.90 -0.34 1.14
N THR A 15 7.66 -0.59 1.56
CA THR A 15 6.51 -0.43 0.68
C THR A 15 6.31 1.05 0.34
N ALA A 16 6.40 1.92 1.34
CA ALA A 16 6.25 3.35 1.12
C ALA A 16 7.33 3.91 0.18
N ASP A 17 8.54 3.35 0.23
CA ASP A 17 9.62 3.79 -0.63
C ASP A 17 9.34 3.58 -2.11
N LYS A 18 8.37 2.74 -2.46
CA LYS A 18 7.95 2.54 -3.84
C LYS A 18 7.10 3.69 -4.37
N SER A 19 6.61 4.54 -3.49
CA SER A 19 5.74 5.66 -3.87
C SER A 19 6.51 6.71 -4.65
N ASP A 20 5.86 7.25 -5.68
CA ASP A 20 6.38 8.38 -6.46
C ASP A 20 5.77 9.71 -5.99
N VAL A 21 5.02 9.69 -4.91
CA VAL A 21 4.35 10.86 -4.36
C VAL A 21 5.26 11.51 -3.31
N LYS A 22 5.14 12.83 -3.16
CA LYS A 22 5.96 13.58 -2.20
C LYS A 22 5.83 13.05 -0.77
N TYR A 23 4.61 12.79 -0.32
CA TYR A 23 4.35 12.22 0.99
C TYR A 23 4.05 10.74 0.83
N LYS A 24 5.04 9.92 1.12
CA LYS A 24 4.97 8.48 0.91
C LYS A 24 4.19 7.82 2.03
N VAL A 25 3.15 7.08 1.66
CA VAL A 25 2.29 6.36 2.60
C VAL A 25 2.18 4.91 2.17
N SER A 26 2.17 4.01 3.13
CA SER A 26 1.93 2.59 2.85
C SER A 26 0.77 2.08 3.67
N CYS A 27 0.22 0.94 3.24
CA CYS A 27 -0.86 0.25 3.93
C CYS A 27 -0.53 -1.23 3.93
N ILE A 28 -0.77 -1.90 5.05
CA ILE A 28 -0.58 -3.34 5.19
C ILE A 28 -1.91 -3.94 5.63
N LEU A 29 -2.43 -4.89 4.87
CA LEU A 29 -3.64 -5.60 5.24
C LEU A 29 -3.26 -6.93 5.88
N ILE A 30 -3.82 -7.18 7.04
CA ILE A 30 -3.51 -8.35 7.86
C ILE A 30 -4.82 -9.11 8.09
N ASP A 31 -4.77 -10.44 7.99
CA ASP A 31 -5.94 -11.27 8.23
C ASP A 31 -6.12 -11.57 9.72
N GLU A 32 -7.14 -12.36 10.04
CA GLU A 32 -7.47 -12.72 11.42
C GLU A 32 -6.37 -13.50 12.12
N SER A 33 -5.56 -14.22 11.36
CA SER A 33 -4.44 -15.01 11.91
C SER A 33 -3.21 -14.14 12.17
N GLY A 34 -3.20 -12.89 11.72
CA GLY A 34 -2.05 -12.02 11.85
C GLY A 34 -1.08 -12.12 10.68
N ASP A 35 -1.48 -12.81 9.60
CA ASP A 35 -0.65 -12.92 8.40
C ASP A 35 -0.92 -11.76 7.45
N ILE A 36 0.12 -11.34 6.75
CA ILE A 36 -0.01 -10.26 5.77
C ILE A 36 -0.72 -10.78 4.52
N VAL A 37 -1.83 -10.13 4.18
CA VAL A 37 -2.59 -10.47 2.97
C VAL A 37 -2.00 -9.76 1.76
N THR A 38 -1.77 -8.47 1.89
CA THR A 38 -1.19 -7.66 0.84
C THR A 38 -0.72 -6.33 1.39
N THR A 39 0.02 -5.60 0.59
CA THR A 39 0.48 -4.26 0.92
C THR A 39 0.11 -3.31 -0.20
N GLY A 40 0.08 -2.03 0.11
CA GLY A 40 -0.19 -0.99 -0.87
C GLY A 40 0.60 0.27 -0.54
N TYR A 41 0.76 1.10 -1.53
CA TYR A 41 1.40 2.41 -1.36
C TYR A 41 0.69 3.43 -2.25
N ASN A 42 0.77 4.69 -1.84
CA ASN A 42 0.18 5.74 -2.64
C ASN A 42 1.04 6.00 -3.87
N HIS A 43 0.40 6.28 -4.99
CA HIS A 43 1.11 6.54 -6.24
C HIS A 43 0.22 7.31 -7.20
N HIS A 44 0.84 7.91 -8.21
CA HIS A 44 0.08 8.54 -9.27
C HIS A 44 -0.44 7.46 -10.21
N SER A 45 -1.71 7.52 -10.54
CA SER A 45 -2.27 6.59 -11.51
C SER A 45 -2.00 7.11 -12.92
N ASN A 46 -2.02 6.21 -13.90
CA ASN A 46 -1.86 6.62 -15.29
C ASN A 46 -2.98 7.58 -15.73
N ARG A 47 -4.16 7.41 -15.16
CA ARG A 47 -5.29 8.32 -15.40
C ARG A 47 -5.04 9.70 -14.83
N SER A 48 -4.46 9.75 -13.63
CA SER A 48 -4.26 11.02 -12.96
C SER A 48 -3.20 11.88 -13.62
N LYS A 49 -2.24 11.27 -14.29
CA LYS A 49 -1.28 12.02 -15.09
C LYS A 49 -1.98 12.82 -16.19
N ARG A 50 -3.02 12.26 -16.75
CA ARG A 50 -3.81 12.88 -17.79
C ARG A 50 -4.71 13.98 -17.25
N LEU A 51 -5.29 13.75 -16.06
CA LEU A 51 -6.23 14.65 -15.43
C LEU A 51 -5.58 15.61 -14.43
N GLY A 52 -4.28 15.45 -14.21
CA GLY A 52 -3.49 16.39 -13.46
C GLY A 52 -3.05 16.00 -12.09
N ARG A 53 -3.91 15.61 -11.16
CA ARG A 53 -3.50 15.55 -9.76
C ARG A 53 -4.01 14.41 -8.92
N ASN A 54 -4.73 13.49 -9.48
CA ASN A 54 -5.29 12.42 -8.67
C ASN A 54 -4.23 11.38 -8.34
N THR A 55 -4.18 11.00 -7.08
CA THR A 55 -3.31 9.92 -6.65
C THR A 55 -4.17 8.77 -6.15
N VAL A 56 -3.62 7.56 -6.23
CA VAL A 56 -4.24 6.39 -5.61
C VAL A 56 -3.73 6.32 -4.19
N HIS A 57 -4.64 6.28 -3.22
CA HIS A 57 -4.27 6.17 -1.82
C HIS A 57 -3.77 4.76 -1.50
N ALA A 58 -2.90 4.65 -0.50
CA ALA A 58 -2.26 3.38 -0.14
C ALA A 58 -3.29 2.29 0.19
N GLU A 59 -4.35 2.64 0.94
CA GLU A 59 -5.38 1.67 1.30
C GLU A 59 -6.18 1.23 0.07
N CYS A 60 -6.42 2.12 -0.87
CA CYS A 60 -7.11 1.77 -2.11
C CYS A 60 -6.25 0.84 -2.97
N ASP A 61 -4.94 1.10 -3.02
CA ASP A 61 -4.02 0.25 -3.73
C ASP A 61 -4.00 -1.17 -3.16
N ALA A 62 -3.92 -1.27 -1.83
CA ALA A 62 -3.92 -2.56 -1.16
C ALA A 62 -5.24 -3.31 -1.39
N LEU A 63 -6.38 -2.63 -1.23
CA LEU A 63 -7.68 -3.25 -1.41
C LEU A 63 -7.90 -3.71 -2.84
N SER A 64 -7.41 -2.99 -3.82
CA SER A 64 -7.58 -3.37 -5.23
C SER A 64 -6.89 -4.70 -5.53
N LYS A 65 -5.80 -5.00 -4.83
CA LYS A 65 -5.09 -6.26 -4.99
C LYS A 65 -5.85 -7.44 -4.40
N VAL A 66 -6.61 -7.21 -3.34
CA VAL A 66 -7.41 -8.25 -2.68
C VAL A 66 -8.68 -8.57 -3.47
N ARG A 67 -9.24 -7.57 -4.17
CA ARG A 67 -10.53 -7.71 -4.84
C ARG A 67 -10.47 -8.40 -6.19
N LYS A 68 -9.33 -8.89 -6.58
CA LYS A 68 -9.25 -9.62 -7.85
C LYS A 68 -10.01 -10.93 -7.76
N PRO A 69 -10.84 -11.23 -8.75
CA PRO A 69 -11.54 -12.51 -8.78
C PRO A 69 -10.58 -13.69 -8.98
#